data_f856a2ddf159e05a6e9321f9f69c7aa3
#
_entry.id   f856a2ddf159e05a6e9321f9f69c7aa3
#
_cell.length_a   1.000
_cell.length_b   1.000
_cell.length_c   1.000
_cell.angle_alpha   90.00
_cell.angle_beta   90.00
_cell.angle_gamma   90.00
#
_symmetry.space_group_name_H-M   'P 1'
#
loop_
_entity.id
_entity.type
_entity.pdbx_description
1 polymer ?
#
loop_
_entity_poly.entity_id
_entity_poly.type
_entity_poly.pdbx_seq_one_letter_code
_entity_poly.pdbx_strand_id
1 'polypeptide(L)'
;MASTVANVSLNVQVTENVILNGEDHGSSNSVAITGINEVSKRIMNLTANTDITLATFSTVPAAGQFITSNVKYVRITNLDDANPVNINLGGAAENVWVYLDWGRSFILSQPGTAIDAVASGTVGTASLADVTTITANTANASNAIDVEVFIASN
;
A
#
# COMPACT_ATOMS: atom_id res chain seq x y z
N MET A 1 32.30 14.19 5.83
CA MET A 1 31.27 14.81 4.97
C MET A 1 29.94 14.14 5.31
N ALA A 2 28.94 14.91 5.66
CA ALA A 2 27.59 14.34 5.84
C ALA A 2 27.05 13.92 4.46
N SER A 3 26.53 12.70 4.35
CA SER A 3 25.82 12.26 3.16
C SER A 3 24.42 12.90 3.17
N THR A 4 24.13 13.71 2.17
CA THR A 4 22.80 14.34 2.01
C THR A 4 22.07 13.61 0.90
N VAL A 5 20.95 12.96 1.25
CA VAL A 5 20.04 12.41 0.25
C VAL A 5 19.19 13.55 -0.31
N ALA A 6 19.23 13.74 -1.62
CA ALA A 6 18.39 14.77 -2.26
C ALA A 6 16.94 14.28 -2.34
N ASN A 7 16.01 15.18 -2.03
CA ASN A 7 14.58 14.90 -2.22
C ASN A 7 14.25 14.81 -3.71
N VAL A 8 13.47 13.82 -4.05
CA VAL A 8 12.96 13.61 -5.42
C VAL A 8 11.43 13.58 -5.44
N SER A 9 10.85 13.53 -6.63
CA SER A 9 9.41 13.35 -6.81
C SER A 9 9.12 11.94 -7.32
N LEU A 10 8.13 11.29 -6.70
CA LEU A 10 7.52 10.08 -7.23
C LEU A 10 6.34 10.49 -8.11
N ASN A 11 6.36 10.10 -9.37
CA ASN A 11 5.21 10.30 -10.26
C ASN A 11 4.39 9.00 -10.33
N VAL A 12 3.13 9.10 -9.95
CA VAL A 12 2.16 8.00 -10.03
C VAL A 12 1.18 8.33 -11.15
N GLN A 13 1.01 7.41 -12.09
CA GLN A 13 0.10 7.56 -13.20
C GLN A 13 -0.88 6.39 -13.23
N VAL A 14 -2.17 6.70 -13.32
CA VAL A 14 -3.25 5.74 -13.59
C VAL A 14 -3.79 6.04 -14.98
N THR A 15 -3.74 5.07 -15.86
CA THR A 15 -4.23 5.19 -17.24
C THR A 15 -5.28 4.14 -17.50
N GLU A 16 -6.43 4.58 -17.97
CA GLU A 16 -7.54 3.75 -18.38
C GLU A 16 -7.70 3.84 -19.91
N ASN A 17 -7.71 2.68 -20.56
CA ASN A 17 -7.92 2.60 -22.01
C ASN A 17 -9.18 1.80 -22.27
N VAL A 18 -10.20 2.45 -22.79
CA VAL A 18 -11.45 1.79 -23.15
C VAL A 18 -12.03 2.42 -24.41
N ILE A 19 -12.33 1.60 -25.41
CA ILE A 19 -13.04 2.01 -26.63
C ILE A 19 -14.38 1.29 -26.62
N LEU A 20 -15.45 2.06 -26.56
CA LEU A 20 -16.82 1.55 -26.59
C LEU A 20 -17.57 2.15 -27.77
N ASN A 21 -18.10 1.30 -28.64
CA ASN A 21 -18.83 1.71 -29.87
C ASN A 21 -18.04 2.66 -30.79
N GLY A 22 -16.69 2.56 -30.79
CA GLY A 22 -15.80 3.38 -31.61
C GLY A 22 -15.40 4.73 -30.98
N GLU A 23 -15.88 5.02 -29.76
CA GLU A 23 -15.47 6.20 -29.00
C GLU A 23 -14.53 5.84 -27.86
N ASP A 24 -13.52 6.68 -27.65
CA ASP A 24 -12.55 6.55 -26.56
C ASP A 24 -13.12 7.14 -25.28
N HIS A 25 -13.28 6.29 -24.26
CA HIS A 25 -13.69 6.66 -22.90
C HIS A 25 -12.55 6.52 -21.90
N GLY A 26 -11.32 6.34 -22.37
CA GLY A 26 -10.13 6.26 -21.54
C GLY A 26 -9.79 7.59 -20.89
N SER A 27 -9.05 7.51 -19.79
CA SER A 27 -8.52 8.67 -19.09
C SER A 27 -7.11 8.40 -18.58
N SER A 28 -6.36 9.46 -18.32
CA SER A 28 -5.06 9.37 -17.65
C SER A 28 -4.98 10.43 -16.56
N ASN A 29 -4.71 9.98 -15.35
CA ASN A 29 -4.48 10.86 -14.21
C ASN A 29 -3.09 10.64 -13.65
N SER A 30 -2.35 11.72 -13.43
CA SER A 30 -1.01 11.66 -12.86
C SER A 30 -0.90 12.55 -11.62
N VAL A 31 -0.23 12.03 -10.59
CA VAL A 31 0.04 12.76 -9.35
C VAL A 31 1.54 12.74 -9.08
N ALA A 32 2.13 13.91 -8.83
CA ALA A 32 3.51 14.07 -8.39
C ALA A 32 3.54 14.17 -6.87
N ILE A 33 4.16 13.20 -6.21
CA ILE A 33 4.39 13.16 -4.76
C ILE A 33 5.81 13.63 -4.50
N THR A 34 5.97 14.82 -3.92
CA THR A 34 7.27 15.44 -3.68
C THR A 34 7.85 15.06 -2.32
N GLY A 35 9.15 15.33 -2.15
CA GLY A 35 9.84 15.15 -0.88
C GLY A 35 10.19 13.70 -0.56
N ILE A 36 10.34 12.85 -1.55
CA ILE A 36 10.76 11.46 -1.36
C ILE A 36 12.28 11.42 -1.23
N ASN A 37 12.78 10.85 -0.16
CA ASN A 37 14.20 10.60 0.05
C ASN A 37 14.53 9.14 0.42
N GLU A 38 13.49 8.33 0.65
CA GLU A 38 13.61 6.91 0.94
C GLU A 38 12.61 6.10 0.12
N VAL A 39 13.08 4.98 -0.45
CA VAL A 39 12.23 4.01 -1.14
C VAL A 39 12.59 2.62 -0.68
N SER A 40 11.57 1.88 -0.22
CA SER A 40 11.65 0.45 0.07
C SER A 40 10.84 -0.31 -0.96
N LYS A 41 11.50 -1.21 -1.69
CA LYS A 41 10.85 -2.13 -2.62
C LYS A 41 11.28 -3.55 -2.30
N ARG A 42 10.33 -4.41 -1.96
CA ARG A 42 10.61 -5.81 -1.59
C ARG A 42 9.60 -6.74 -2.21
N ILE A 43 10.05 -7.94 -2.58
CA ILE A 43 9.19 -9.08 -2.87
C ILE A 43 9.21 -9.97 -1.63
N MET A 44 8.03 -10.34 -1.15
CA MET A 44 7.86 -11.17 0.03
C MET A 44 7.01 -12.39 -0.33
N ASN A 45 7.49 -13.57 0.07
CA ASN A 45 6.76 -14.81 -0.09
C ASN A 45 5.81 -15.00 1.10
N LEU A 46 4.52 -15.09 0.83
CA LEU A 46 3.49 -15.40 1.81
C LEU A 46 3.36 -16.92 1.92
N THR A 47 3.75 -17.44 3.08
CA THR A 47 3.52 -18.84 3.38
C THR A 47 2.02 -19.13 3.55
N ALA A 48 1.56 -20.24 3.01
CA ALA A 48 0.17 -20.66 3.12
C ALA A 48 -0.33 -20.67 4.58
N ASN A 49 -1.54 -20.21 4.82
CA ASN A 49 -2.21 -20.16 6.14
C ASN A 49 -1.49 -19.33 7.23
N THR A 50 -0.66 -18.38 6.85
CA THR A 50 0.10 -17.56 7.82
C THR A 50 -0.04 -16.09 7.49
N ASP A 51 -0.37 -15.28 8.49
CA ASP A 51 -0.33 -13.84 8.36
C ASP A 51 1.13 -13.36 8.40
N ILE A 52 1.56 -12.73 7.32
CA ILE A 52 2.91 -12.18 7.18
C ILE A 52 2.84 -10.66 7.27
N THR A 53 3.64 -10.07 8.15
CA THR A 53 3.75 -8.62 8.26
C THR A 53 4.53 -8.06 7.07
N LEU A 54 3.87 -7.24 6.26
CA LEU A 54 4.46 -6.56 5.11
C LEU A 54 5.13 -5.25 5.50
N ALA A 55 4.50 -4.49 6.40
CA ALA A 55 5.02 -3.23 6.91
C ALA A 55 4.52 -2.95 8.33
N THR A 56 5.34 -2.28 9.12
CA THR A 56 4.98 -1.76 10.44
C THR A 56 5.19 -0.26 10.45
N PHE A 57 4.23 0.47 10.98
CA PHE A 57 4.24 1.92 11.10
C PHE A 57 4.32 2.34 12.57
N SER A 58 5.09 3.37 12.85
CA SER A 58 5.28 3.87 14.22
C SER A 58 5.49 5.38 14.21
N THR A 59 5.20 6.02 15.31
CA THR A 59 5.53 7.44 15.52
C THR A 59 6.99 7.64 15.97
N VAL A 60 7.66 6.55 16.36
CA VAL A 60 9.03 6.56 16.85
C VAL A 60 9.94 5.76 15.93
N PRO A 61 11.11 6.28 15.55
CA PRO A 61 12.06 5.54 14.71
C PRO A 61 12.52 4.24 15.38
N ALA A 62 12.42 3.13 14.66
CA ALA A 62 12.97 1.84 15.06
C ALA A 62 13.33 1.00 13.84
N ALA A 63 14.23 0.04 14.02
CA ALA A 63 14.65 -0.86 12.94
C ALA A 63 13.46 -1.66 12.38
N GLY A 64 13.33 -1.67 11.06
CA GLY A 64 12.26 -2.40 10.36
C GLY A 64 10.89 -1.74 10.39
N GLN A 65 10.78 -0.52 10.86
CA GLN A 65 9.53 0.25 10.91
C GLN A 65 9.64 1.52 10.06
N PHE A 66 8.50 1.97 9.55
CA PHE A 66 8.36 3.25 8.87
C PHE A 66 7.75 4.27 9.82
N ILE A 67 8.28 5.50 9.78
CA ILE A 67 7.66 6.61 10.54
C ILE A 67 6.39 7.01 9.80
N THR A 68 5.24 6.86 10.47
CA THR A 68 3.92 7.06 9.89
C THR A 68 3.79 8.42 9.18
N SER A 69 4.27 9.51 9.81
CA SER A 69 4.21 10.86 9.24
C SER A 69 5.06 11.06 7.98
N ASN A 70 6.05 10.20 7.78
CA ASN A 70 6.99 10.30 6.66
C ASN A 70 6.54 9.50 5.44
N VAL A 71 5.67 8.50 5.63
CA VAL A 71 5.16 7.69 4.52
C VAL A 71 4.29 8.54 3.61
N LYS A 72 4.59 8.52 2.32
CA LYS A 72 3.90 9.28 1.29
C LYS A 72 3.12 8.40 0.31
N TYR A 73 3.56 7.16 0.14
CA TYR A 73 2.97 6.24 -0.82
C TYR A 73 3.23 4.80 -0.43
N VAL A 74 2.22 3.97 -0.51
CA VAL A 74 2.31 2.52 -0.35
C VAL A 74 1.60 1.85 -1.51
N ARG A 75 2.26 0.87 -2.14
CA ARG A 75 1.65 -0.01 -3.11
C ARG A 75 1.97 -1.46 -2.77
N ILE A 76 0.96 -2.30 -2.83
CA ILE A 76 1.09 -3.75 -2.67
C ILE A 76 0.56 -4.38 -3.94
N THR A 77 1.36 -5.23 -4.58
CA THR A 77 1.00 -5.93 -5.81
C THR A 77 1.06 -7.42 -5.57
N ASN A 78 -0.02 -8.11 -5.87
CA ASN A 78 -0.04 -9.56 -5.94
C ASN A 78 0.65 -10.00 -7.23
N LEU A 79 1.78 -10.69 -7.13
CA LEU A 79 2.59 -11.16 -8.26
C LEU A 79 2.21 -12.57 -8.72
N ASP A 80 1.27 -13.23 -8.03
CA ASP A 80 0.78 -14.55 -8.42
C ASP A 80 -0.04 -14.45 -9.71
N ASP A 81 -0.15 -15.53 -10.44
CA ASP A 81 -0.86 -15.63 -11.71
C ASP A 81 -2.22 -16.36 -11.61
N ALA A 82 -2.55 -16.87 -10.42
CA ALA A 82 -3.74 -17.68 -10.22
C ALA A 82 -4.43 -17.46 -8.87
N ASN A 83 -3.69 -17.08 -7.82
CA ASN A 83 -4.20 -17.08 -6.45
C ASN A 83 -4.34 -15.67 -5.88
N PRO A 84 -5.46 -15.38 -5.19
CA PRO A 84 -5.68 -14.11 -4.53
C PRO A 84 -4.94 -14.01 -3.19
N VAL A 85 -4.76 -12.79 -2.73
CA VAL A 85 -4.22 -12.45 -1.42
C VAL A 85 -5.19 -11.57 -0.64
N ASN A 86 -5.31 -11.78 0.66
CA ASN A 86 -5.97 -10.85 1.57
C ASN A 86 -4.92 -9.94 2.19
N ILE A 87 -5.15 -8.64 2.10
CA ILE A 87 -4.35 -7.62 2.76
C ILE A 87 -5.15 -7.06 3.92
N ASN A 88 -4.54 -6.99 5.09
CA ASN A 88 -5.12 -6.38 6.27
C ASN A 88 -4.40 -5.06 6.60
N LEU A 89 -5.14 -3.99 6.67
CA LEU A 89 -4.72 -2.72 7.24
C LEU A 89 -5.12 -2.73 8.72
N GLY A 90 -4.16 -3.02 9.59
CA GLY A 90 -4.39 -3.16 11.03
C GLY A 90 -4.19 -1.85 11.77
N GLY A 91 -5.23 -1.42 12.49
CA GLY A 91 -5.18 -0.29 13.42
C GLY A 91 -5.13 -0.74 14.88
N ALA A 92 -5.23 0.21 15.79
CA ALA A 92 -5.23 -0.07 17.23
C ALA A 92 -6.50 -0.80 17.70
N ALA A 93 -7.64 -0.56 17.04
CA ALA A 93 -8.94 -1.12 17.40
C ALA A 93 -9.67 -1.77 16.23
N GLU A 94 -9.32 -1.42 15.00
CA GLU A 94 -10.06 -1.79 13.79
C GLU A 94 -9.13 -2.42 12.75
N ASN A 95 -9.70 -3.26 11.91
CA ASN A 95 -9.01 -3.89 10.79
C ASN A 95 -9.83 -3.70 9.51
N VAL A 96 -9.16 -3.35 8.44
CA VAL A 96 -9.74 -3.29 7.10
C VAL A 96 -9.10 -4.37 6.23
N TRP A 97 -9.93 -5.27 5.71
CA TRP A 97 -9.47 -6.32 4.82
C TRP A 97 -9.72 -5.94 3.37
N VAL A 98 -8.70 -6.08 2.54
CA VAL A 98 -8.75 -5.88 1.10
C VAL A 98 -8.43 -7.21 0.43
N TYR A 99 -9.37 -7.72 -0.35
CA TYR A 99 -9.14 -8.85 -1.23
C TYR A 99 -8.46 -8.35 -2.51
N LEU A 100 -7.33 -8.92 -2.83
CA LEU A 100 -6.54 -8.56 -4.00
C LEU A 100 -6.33 -9.78 -4.89
N ASP A 101 -7.00 -9.80 -6.02
CA ASP A 101 -6.88 -10.88 -6.99
C ASP A 101 -5.48 -10.92 -7.62
N TRP A 102 -5.16 -11.99 -8.30
CA TRP A 102 -3.88 -12.17 -8.97
C TRP A 102 -3.58 -11.02 -9.96
N GLY A 103 -2.32 -10.62 -10.04
CA GLY A 103 -1.85 -9.55 -10.90
C GLY A 103 -2.39 -8.15 -10.59
N ARG A 104 -3.10 -7.95 -9.45
CA ARG A 104 -3.68 -6.65 -9.07
C ARG A 104 -2.82 -5.90 -8.07
N SER A 105 -3.01 -4.59 -8.01
CA SER A 105 -2.34 -3.72 -7.04
C SER A 105 -3.34 -2.97 -6.19
N PHE A 106 -3.03 -2.86 -4.89
CA PHE A 106 -3.67 -1.95 -3.96
C PHE A 106 -2.73 -0.78 -3.68
N ILE A 107 -3.26 0.43 -3.74
CA ILE A 107 -2.50 1.67 -3.54
C ILE A 107 -3.10 2.45 -2.39
N LEU A 108 -2.26 2.77 -1.41
CA LEU A 108 -2.56 3.69 -0.32
C LEU A 108 -1.57 4.84 -0.41
N SER A 109 -2.04 6.06 -0.59
CA SER A 109 -1.17 7.23 -0.75
C SER A 109 -1.48 8.32 0.28
N GLN A 110 -0.46 9.08 0.66
CA GLN A 110 -0.55 10.31 1.46
C GLN A 110 0.14 11.47 0.69
N PRO A 111 -0.30 12.74 0.92
CA PRO A 111 -1.30 13.20 1.89
C PRO A 111 -2.75 13.16 1.41
N GLY A 112 -3.05 12.64 0.25
CA GLY A 112 -4.36 12.79 -0.38
C GLY A 112 -5.35 11.65 -0.15
N THR A 113 -4.87 10.51 0.38
CA THR A 113 -5.73 9.33 0.56
C THR A 113 -5.44 8.69 1.91
N ALA A 114 -6.46 8.48 2.69
CA ALA A 114 -6.38 7.78 3.96
C ALA A 114 -7.62 6.89 4.15
N ILE A 115 -7.51 5.93 5.05
CA ILE A 115 -8.60 5.01 5.38
C ILE A 115 -8.91 5.19 6.86
N ASP A 116 -10.18 5.41 7.16
CA ASP A 116 -10.70 5.40 8.52
C ASP A 116 -11.77 4.30 8.60
N ALA A 117 -11.56 3.35 9.51
CA ALA A 117 -12.49 2.27 9.76
C ALA A 117 -13.15 2.50 11.11
N VAL A 118 -14.42 2.84 11.09
CA VAL A 118 -15.22 3.04 12.31
C VAL A 118 -16.33 2.02 12.38
N ALA A 119 -16.47 1.35 13.53
CA ALA A 119 -17.49 0.34 13.74
C ALA A 119 -18.90 0.94 13.75
N SER A 120 -19.07 2.17 14.22
CA SER A 120 -20.30 2.94 14.13
C SER A 120 -20.02 4.41 14.42
N GLY A 121 -20.80 5.30 13.80
CA GLY A 121 -20.76 6.71 14.13
C GLY A 121 -20.32 7.63 13.00
N THR A 122 -19.85 8.80 13.36
CA THR A 122 -19.39 9.81 12.40
C THR A 122 -17.97 9.49 11.97
N VAL A 123 -17.76 9.41 10.66
CA VAL A 123 -16.41 9.30 10.10
C VAL A 123 -15.61 10.55 10.47
N GLY A 124 -14.47 10.36 11.10
CA GLY A 124 -13.52 11.42 11.41
C GLY A 124 -12.70 11.84 10.19
N THR A 125 -11.59 12.51 10.43
CA THR A 125 -10.60 12.76 9.39
C THR A 125 -9.69 11.55 9.30
N ALA A 126 -9.83 10.77 8.24
CA ALA A 126 -9.01 9.59 8.01
C ALA A 126 -7.52 9.95 7.94
N SER A 127 -6.67 9.13 8.52
CA SER A 127 -5.23 9.36 8.62
C SER A 127 -4.47 8.02 8.55
N LEU A 128 -3.30 8.02 7.90
CA LEU A 128 -2.42 6.85 7.95
C LEU A 128 -1.94 6.54 9.38
N ALA A 129 -2.01 7.53 10.29
CA ALA A 129 -1.67 7.32 11.70
C ALA A 129 -2.52 6.26 12.38
N ASP A 130 -3.70 5.97 11.84
CA ASP A 130 -4.60 4.94 12.34
C ASP A 130 -4.18 3.52 11.93
N VAL A 131 -3.30 3.41 10.93
CA VAL A 131 -2.73 2.13 10.48
C VAL A 131 -1.39 1.90 11.17
N THR A 132 -1.29 0.84 11.96
CA THR A 132 -0.04 0.46 12.66
C THR A 132 0.71 -0.66 11.95
N THR A 133 -0.01 -1.52 11.22
CA THR A 133 0.58 -2.63 10.48
C THR A 133 -0.16 -2.87 9.17
N ILE A 134 0.57 -3.37 8.19
CA ILE A 134 -0.01 -4.02 7.03
C ILE A 134 0.45 -5.47 7.07
N THR A 135 -0.51 -6.39 7.12
CA THR A 135 -0.26 -7.82 7.01
C THR A 135 -0.93 -8.38 5.77
N ALA A 136 -0.48 -9.53 5.32
CA ALA A 136 -1.14 -10.25 4.25
C ALA A 136 -1.11 -11.75 4.51
N ASN A 137 -2.14 -12.43 3.99
CA ASN A 137 -2.19 -13.89 3.97
C ASN A 137 -2.70 -14.39 2.61
N THR A 138 -2.44 -15.66 2.36
CA THR A 138 -3.00 -16.31 1.18
C THR A 138 -4.49 -16.51 1.41
N ALA A 139 -5.32 -15.94 0.53
CA ALA A 139 -6.78 -16.13 0.58
C ALA A 139 -7.18 -17.59 0.28
N ASN A 140 -6.26 -18.36 -0.29
CA ASN A 140 -6.39 -19.80 -0.51
C ASN A 140 -5.24 -20.51 0.17
N ALA A 141 -5.57 -21.34 1.12
CA ALA A 141 -4.69 -21.98 2.08
C ALA A 141 -3.58 -22.89 1.49
N SER A 142 -3.63 -23.25 0.24
CA SER A 142 -2.79 -24.34 -0.29
C SER A 142 -1.47 -23.87 -0.91
N ASN A 143 -1.33 -22.61 -1.30
CA ASN A 143 -0.19 -22.12 -2.07
C ASN A 143 0.50 -20.94 -1.40
N ALA A 144 1.82 -20.90 -1.52
CA ALA A 144 2.58 -19.69 -1.23
C ALA A 144 2.39 -18.67 -2.37
N ILE A 145 2.35 -17.38 -2.04
CA ILE A 145 2.10 -16.29 -2.98
C ILE A 145 3.20 -15.24 -2.82
N ASP A 146 3.73 -14.74 -3.93
CA ASP A 146 4.65 -13.62 -3.89
C ASP A 146 3.91 -12.28 -4.01
N VAL A 147 4.22 -11.37 -3.11
CA VAL A 147 3.73 -9.98 -3.14
C VAL A 147 4.88 -8.99 -3.22
N GLU A 148 4.72 -7.99 -4.05
CA GLU A 148 5.63 -6.84 -4.08
C GLU A 148 5.07 -5.74 -3.18
N VAL A 149 5.91 -5.25 -2.27
CA VAL A 149 5.61 -4.09 -1.41
C VAL A 149 6.53 -2.96 -1.79
N PHE A 150 5.95 -1.83 -2.15
CA PHE A 150 6.65 -0.59 -2.48
C PHE A 150 6.18 0.51 -1.54
N ILE A 151 7.11 1.11 -0.79
CA ILE A 151 6.86 2.22 0.14
C ILE A 151 7.82 3.35 -0.20
N ALA A 152 7.28 4.55 -0.35
CA ALA A 152 8.07 5.77 -0.50
C ALA A 152 7.80 6.72 0.67
N SER A 153 8.87 7.26 1.23
CA SER A 153 8.84 8.14 2.41
C SER A 153 9.83 9.31 2.30
N ASN A 154 9.74 10.25 3.22
CA ASN A 154 10.69 11.35 3.38
C ASN A 154 11.49 11.26 4.68
#